data_171de448d0e83ae697a9495800208605
#
_entry.id   171de448d0e83ae697a9495800208605
#
_cell.length_a   1.000
_cell.length_b   1.000
_cell.length_c   1.000
_cell.angle_alpha   90.00
_cell.angle_beta   90.00
_cell.angle_gamma   90.00
#
_symmetry.space_group_name_H-M   'P 1'
#
loop_
_entity.id
_entity.type
_entity.pdbx_description
1 polymer ?
#
loop_
_entity_poly.entity_id
_entity_poly.type
_entity_poly.pdbx_seq_one_letter_code
_entity_poly.pdbx_strand_id
1 'polypeptide(L)'
;MVKIGNVELAGRLFLAPMAGVTDASFRLLCRKHGAALATSEMISSKPLMYQDGKTKTLLVRPEGDTPLAVQIFGSDPSCMAEAACKVIDLCRPEIIDINMGCPVGKVVKSGDGSALMKTPDLAAKIIESVVHAVDVPVTVKFRKGFDKGNINAVPFAEMCESAGAAAIAVHGRTRAQMYAGQADWDIIRDVKRAVRIPVFANGDVWTAEDAEHILRYTGADAALIGRGSFGNPWLFAQGNALLAGEKVPPLPPLRARMEEALGQITMACSLKGEKIAILEARKQLCWYLRGVSHAGYYKQQIVSMNTLADAEKIVRGIQRDLR
;
A
#
# COMPACT_ATOMS: atom_id res chain seq x y z
N MET A 1 -10.98 -17.49 0.67
CA MET A 1 -9.49 -17.53 0.65
C MET A 1 -9.05 -16.98 -0.69
N VAL A 2 -8.07 -16.06 -0.73
CA VAL A 2 -7.52 -15.51 -1.97
C VAL A 2 -6.22 -16.20 -2.27
N LYS A 3 -5.97 -16.57 -3.53
CA LYS A 3 -4.74 -17.23 -3.97
C LYS A 3 -4.09 -16.42 -5.08
N ILE A 4 -2.79 -16.14 -4.95
CA ILE A 4 -1.97 -15.41 -5.93
C ILE A 4 -0.83 -16.34 -6.35
N GLY A 5 -0.92 -16.97 -7.52
CA GLY A 5 0.01 -18.04 -7.89
C GLY A 5 0.00 -19.16 -6.85
N ASN A 6 1.14 -19.39 -6.19
CA ASN A 6 1.31 -20.38 -5.11
C ASN A 6 1.09 -19.80 -3.69
N VAL A 7 0.82 -18.49 -3.55
CA VAL A 7 0.65 -17.81 -2.25
C VAL A 7 -0.83 -17.82 -1.85
N GLU A 8 -1.15 -18.42 -0.71
CA GLU A 8 -2.49 -18.44 -0.12
C GLU A 8 -2.61 -17.36 0.98
N LEU A 9 -3.70 -16.60 0.95
CA LEU A 9 -3.95 -15.48 1.85
C LEU A 9 -5.17 -15.76 2.72
N ALA A 10 -5.01 -15.59 4.03
CA ALA A 10 -6.05 -15.93 5.01
C ALA A 10 -7.25 -14.96 5.04
N GLY A 11 -7.16 -13.81 4.32
CA GLY A 11 -8.20 -12.79 4.31
C GLY A 11 -8.29 -12.06 2.97
N ARG A 12 -9.21 -11.09 2.90
CA ARG A 12 -9.50 -10.31 1.69
C ARG A 12 -9.18 -8.82 1.82
N LEU A 13 -8.59 -8.37 2.95
CA LEU A 13 -8.21 -6.98 3.16
C LEU A 13 -6.69 -6.86 3.19
N PHE A 14 -6.15 -6.10 2.26
CA PHE A 14 -4.72 -5.93 2.02
C PHE A 14 -4.28 -4.48 2.24
N LEU A 15 -3.07 -4.28 2.74
CA LEU A 15 -2.48 -2.95 2.85
C LEU A 15 -1.88 -2.52 1.51
N ALA A 16 -2.36 -1.39 0.98
CA ALA A 16 -1.87 -0.79 -0.26
C ALA A 16 -0.45 -0.22 -0.12
N PRO A 17 0.38 -0.25 -1.18
CA PRO A 17 1.67 0.43 -1.20
C PRO A 17 1.49 1.96 -1.14
N MET A 18 2.18 2.62 -0.22
CA MET A 18 2.11 4.07 -0.01
C MET A 18 3.47 4.64 0.37
N ALA A 19 4.10 5.39 -0.52
CA ALA A 19 5.40 6.01 -0.29
C ALA A 19 5.40 6.94 0.94
N GLY A 20 6.39 6.79 1.82
CA GLY A 20 6.51 7.49 3.11
C GLY A 20 5.49 7.03 4.17
N VAL A 21 4.90 5.83 4.01
CA VAL A 21 3.88 5.30 4.91
C VAL A 21 4.02 3.81 5.19
N THR A 22 4.11 2.97 4.14
CA THR A 22 4.09 1.51 4.29
C THR A 22 5.49 0.94 4.54
N ASP A 23 6.21 1.57 5.48
CA ASP A 23 7.43 1.02 6.04
C ASP A 23 7.16 -0.25 6.87
N ALA A 24 8.21 -0.93 7.26
CA ALA A 24 8.10 -2.19 7.99
C ALA A 24 7.29 -2.05 9.30
N SER A 25 7.43 -0.94 10.03
CA SER A 25 6.72 -0.70 11.28
C SER A 25 5.20 -0.59 11.07
N PHE A 26 4.79 0.13 10.03
CA PHE A 26 3.36 0.29 9.71
C PHE A 26 2.77 -0.98 9.11
N ARG A 27 3.53 -1.72 8.28
CA ARG A 27 3.09 -3.02 7.77
C ARG A 27 2.81 -4.01 8.91
N LEU A 28 3.74 -4.14 9.86
CA LEU A 28 3.55 -5.00 11.04
C LEU A 28 2.35 -4.58 11.88
N LEU A 29 2.15 -3.27 12.06
CA LEU A 29 0.98 -2.77 12.78
C LEU A 29 -0.34 -3.14 12.07
N CYS A 30 -0.43 -2.94 10.75
CA CYS A 30 -1.62 -3.34 9.99
C CYS A 30 -1.84 -4.85 10.01
N ARG A 31 -0.77 -5.66 9.99
CA ARG A 31 -0.86 -7.12 10.13
C ARG A 31 -1.37 -7.55 11.49
N LYS A 32 -0.89 -6.94 12.57
CA LYS A 32 -1.41 -7.16 13.93
C LYS A 32 -2.92 -7.00 13.98
N HIS A 33 -3.47 -6.11 13.16
CA HIS A 33 -4.89 -5.86 13.04
C HIS A 33 -5.58 -6.62 11.88
N GLY A 34 -4.92 -7.60 11.27
CA GLY A 34 -5.56 -8.53 10.32
C GLY A 34 -5.43 -8.17 8.84
N ALA A 35 -4.48 -7.32 8.44
CA ALA A 35 -4.13 -7.18 7.03
C ALA A 35 -3.53 -8.50 6.52
N ALA A 36 -4.22 -9.18 5.59
CA ALA A 36 -3.81 -10.49 5.09
C ALA A 36 -2.59 -10.43 4.16
N LEU A 37 -2.36 -9.31 3.49
CA LEU A 37 -1.19 -9.00 2.69
C LEU A 37 -0.77 -7.56 2.95
N ALA A 38 0.52 -7.29 3.05
CA ALA A 38 1.04 -5.93 3.03
C ALA A 38 1.99 -5.73 1.85
N THR A 39 1.87 -4.58 1.18
CA THR A 39 2.79 -4.19 0.10
C THR A 39 3.74 -3.10 0.60
N SER A 40 5.02 -3.24 0.29
CA SER A 40 6.05 -2.27 0.66
C SER A 40 5.83 -0.91 -0.01
N GLU A 41 6.62 0.08 0.38
CA GLU A 41 6.80 1.29 -0.42
C GLU A 41 7.40 0.93 -1.78
N MET A 42 7.12 1.75 -2.80
CA MET A 42 7.65 1.50 -4.14
C MET A 42 9.16 1.79 -4.22
N ILE A 43 9.92 0.87 -4.80
CA ILE A 43 11.37 0.93 -4.95
C ILE A 43 11.72 1.13 -6.42
N SER A 44 12.54 2.14 -6.71
CA SER A 44 13.00 2.36 -8.08
C SER A 44 14.01 1.30 -8.51
N SER A 45 13.81 0.73 -9.69
CA SER A 45 14.72 -0.26 -10.25
C SER A 45 16.16 0.28 -10.45
N LYS A 46 16.31 1.51 -10.94
CA LYS A 46 17.62 2.13 -11.20
C LYS A 46 18.48 2.31 -9.94
N PRO A 47 18.04 2.97 -8.83
CA PRO A 47 18.82 3.07 -7.60
C PRO A 47 19.14 1.72 -6.96
N LEU A 48 18.28 0.72 -7.12
CA LEU A 48 18.54 -0.64 -6.62
C LEU A 48 19.76 -1.26 -7.30
N MET A 49 19.98 -0.93 -8.57
CA MET A 49 21.16 -1.38 -9.32
C MET A 49 22.47 -0.84 -8.75
N TYR A 50 22.47 0.39 -8.21
CA TYR A 50 23.67 1.07 -7.68
C TYR A 50 23.86 0.88 -6.16
N GLN A 51 23.12 -0.02 -5.50
CA GLN A 51 23.19 -0.31 -4.06
C GLN A 51 23.04 0.93 -3.15
N ASP A 52 22.17 1.87 -3.51
CA ASP A 52 21.91 3.06 -2.69
C ASP A 52 21.41 2.64 -1.29
N GLY A 53 22.06 3.21 -0.24
CA GLY A 53 21.77 2.92 1.16
C GLY A 53 20.30 3.16 1.55
N LYS A 54 19.63 4.13 0.92
CA LYS A 54 18.20 4.38 1.13
C LYS A 54 17.32 3.23 0.65
N THR A 55 17.68 2.59 -0.45
CA THR A 55 16.94 1.46 -1.00
C THR A 55 16.97 0.26 -0.06
N LYS A 56 18.07 0.04 0.65
CA LYS A 56 18.19 -1.03 1.65
C LYS A 56 17.21 -0.86 2.81
N THR A 57 16.95 0.36 3.27
CA THR A 57 15.97 0.60 4.35
C THR A 57 14.54 0.30 3.95
N LEU A 58 14.19 0.41 2.67
CA LEU A 58 12.87 0.06 2.14
C LEU A 58 12.64 -1.45 2.04
N LEU A 59 13.73 -2.25 1.99
CA LEU A 59 13.71 -3.70 1.92
C LEU A 59 13.78 -4.38 3.29
N VAL A 60 13.79 -3.63 4.38
CA VAL A 60 13.79 -4.19 5.73
C VAL A 60 12.53 -5.03 5.93
N ARG A 61 12.74 -6.31 6.26
CA ARG A 61 11.69 -7.29 6.54
C ARG A 61 11.89 -7.88 7.94
N PRO A 62 11.20 -7.35 8.95
CA PRO A 62 11.24 -7.93 10.29
C PRO A 62 10.49 -9.27 10.35
N GLU A 63 10.73 -10.02 11.41
CA GLU A 63 9.95 -11.20 11.73
C GLU A 63 8.45 -10.88 11.82
N GLY A 64 7.60 -11.75 11.27
CA GLY A 64 6.14 -11.54 11.22
C GLY A 64 5.64 -10.66 10.05
N ASP A 65 6.53 -10.07 9.25
CA ASP A 65 6.13 -9.33 8.04
C ASP A 65 5.95 -10.27 6.83
N THR A 66 5.01 -11.21 6.96
CA THR A 66 4.70 -12.26 5.98
C THR A 66 3.19 -12.53 5.90
N PRO A 67 2.63 -12.77 4.70
CA PRO A 67 3.23 -12.67 3.37
C PRO A 67 3.48 -11.22 2.94
N LEU A 68 4.64 -10.92 2.34
CA LEU A 68 5.04 -9.59 1.89
C LEU A 68 5.05 -9.49 0.37
N ALA A 69 4.44 -8.44 -0.19
CA ALA A 69 4.65 -8.01 -1.55
C ALA A 69 5.65 -6.85 -1.57
N VAL A 70 6.73 -6.95 -2.33
CA VAL A 70 7.65 -5.81 -2.54
C VAL A 70 7.35 -5.15 -3.87
N GLN A 71 7.04 -3.86 -3.81
CA GLN A 71 6.67 -3.09 -5.01
C GLN A 71 7.89 -2.42 -5.63
N ILE A 72 8.14 -2.69 -6.91
CA ILE A 72 9.17 -2.06 -7.73
C ILE A 72 8.56 -1.19 -8.83
N PHE A 73 9.31 -0.19 -9.33
CA PHE A 73 8.91 0.62 -10.46
C PHE A 73 10.09 1.01 -11.36
N GLY A 74 9.81 1.15 -12.64
CA GLY A 74 10.74 1.53 -13.70
C GLY A 74 10.09 1.36 -15.06
N SER A 75 10.75 1.83 -16.11
CA SER A 75 10.27 1.74 -17.51
C SER A 75 11.22 0.98 -18.43
N ASP A 76 12.30 0.44 -17.90
CA ASP A 76 13.22 -0.42 -18.66
C ASP A 76 13.01 -1.89 -18.27
N PRO A 77 12.64 -2.79 -19.23
CA PRO A 77 12.33 -4.19 -18.93
C PRO A 77 13.51 -4.95 -18.32
N SER A 78 14.72 -4.77 -18.81
CA SER A 78 15.90 -5.50 -18.31
C SER A 78 16.27 -5.04 -16.90
N CYS A 79 16.26 -3.72 -16.66
CA CYS A 79 16.51 -3.15 -15.34
C CYS A 79 15.45 -3.58 -14.31
N MET A 80 14.18 -3.74 -14.73
CA MET A 80 13.10 -4.22 -13.86
C MET A 80 13.27 -5.70 -13.50
N ALA A 81 13.67 -6.53 -14.44
CA ALA A 81 13.98 -7.94 -14.20
C ALA A 81 15.15 -8.12 -13.21
N GLU A 82 16.26 -7.41 -13.45
CA GLU A 82 17.42 -7.45 -12.54
C GLU A 82 17.08 -6.89 -11.14
N ALA A 83 16.25 -5.85 -11.07
CA ALA A 83 15.79 -5.30 -9.81
C ALA A 83 14.93 -6.30 -9.04
N ALA A 84 14.06 -7.05 -9.71
CA ALA A 84 13.26 -8.10 -9.11
C ALA A 84 14.14 -9.21 -8.51
N CYS A 85 15.16 -9.70 -9.26
CA CYS A 85 16.12 -10.67 -8.74
C CYS A 85 16.84 -10.16 -7.48
N LYS A 86 17.31 -8.90 -7.49
CA LYS A 86 17.96 -8.30 -6.30
C LYS A 86 17.02 -8.18 -5.10
N VAL A 87 15.74 -7.88 -5.33
CA VAL A 87 14.73 -7.88 -4.26
C VAL A 87 14.56 -9.27 -3.66
N ILE A 88 14.51 -10.32 -4.49
CA ILE A 88 14.45 -11.71 -4.03
C ILE A 88 15.67 -12.04 -3.16
N ASP A 89 16.88 -11.71 -3.60
CA ASP A 89 18.12 -12.00 -2.87
C ASP A 89 18.18 -11.28 -1.50
N LEU A 90 17.72 -10.03 -1.45
CA LEU A 90 17.84 -9.18 -0.26
C LEU A 90 16.71 -9.35 0.75
N CYS A 91 15.49 -9.63 0.31
CA CYS A 91 14.28 -9.54 1.13
C CYS A 91 13.44 -10.83 1.11
N ARG A 92 13.60 -11.69 0.08
CA ARG A 92 12.82 -12.94 -0.11
C ARG A 92 11.31 -12.72 0.08
N PRO A 93 10.69 -11.76 -0.63
CA PRO A 93 9.25 -11.55 -0.52
C PRO A 93 8.49 -12.72 -1.14
N GLU A 94 7.23 -12.90 -0.76
CA GLU A 94 6.36 -13.89 -1.40
C GLU A 94 5.82 -13.42 -2.74
N ILE A 95 5.83 -12.10 -3.00
CA ILE A 95 5.26 -11.50 -4.22
C ILE A 95 6.14 -10.32 -4.66
N ILE A 96 6.40 -10.20 -5.95
CA ILE A 96 6.88 -8.96 -6.57
C ILE A 96 5.68 -8.21 -7.14
N ASP A 97 5.50 -6.95 -6.75
CA ASP A 97 4.44 -6.08 -7.28
C ASP A 97 5.04 -4.98 -8.17
N ILE A 98 4.45 -4.77 -9.35
CA ILE A 98 4.92 -3.74 -10.30
C ILE A 98 4.01 -2.53 -10.21
N ASN A 99 4.59 -1.35 -9.94
CA ASN A 99 3.86 -0.09 -9.92
C ASN A 99 3.67 0.47 -11.32
N MET A 100 2.43 0.50 -11.79
CA MET A 100 2.00 1.17 -13.03
C MET A 100 0.90 2.21 -12.75
N GLY A 101 0.84 2.74 -11.51
CA GLY A 101 -0.23 3.64 -11.07
C GLY A 101 0.21 4.90 -10.34
N CYS A 102 1.51 5.09 -10.04
CA CYS A 102 2.00 6.26 -9.33
C CYS A 102 1.74 7.54 -10.14
N PRO A 103 1.01 8.55 -9.59
CA PRO A 103 0.66 9.76 -10.33
C PRO A 103 1.69 10.88 -10.19
N VAL A 104 2.75 10.70 -9.38
CA VAL A 104 3.71 11.74 -9.02
C VAL A 104 4.47 12.24 -10.24
N GLY A 105 4.53 13.57 -10.43
CA GLY A 105 5.08 14.18 -11.63
C GLY A 105 6.52 13.76 -11.95
N LYS A 106 7.39 13.59 -10.95
CA LYS A 106 8.77 13.13 -11.15
C LYS A 106 8.82 11.71 -11.73
N VAL A 107 7.99 10.80 -11.23
CA VAL A 107 7.90 9.41 -11.70
C VAL A 107 7.33 9.37 -13.13
N VAL A 108 6.25 10.10 -13.39
CA VAL A 108 5.59 10.15 -14.69
C VAL A 108 6.48 10.77 -15.78
N LYS A 109 7.26 11.82 -15.45
CA LYS A 109 8.21 12.44 -16.39
C LYS A 109 9.33 11.49 -16.82
N SER A 110 9.69 10.51 -15.99
CA SER A 110 10.66 9.47 -16.33
C SER A 110 10.09 8.32 -17.16
N GLY A 111 8.80 8.37 -17.51
CA GLY A 111 8.13 7.28 -18.23
C GLY A 111 7.63 6.16 -17.32
N ASP A 112 7.79 6.29 -15.99
CA ASP A 112 7.50 5.28 -15.01
C ASP A 112 6.06 5.41 -14.43
N GLY A 113 5.65 4.42 -13.65
CA GLY A 113 4.40 4.43 -12.93
C GLY A 113 3.20 4.55 -13.86
N SER A 114 2.31 5.52 -13.63
CA SER A 114 1.10 5.68 -14.45
C SER A 114 1.35 6.13 -15.90
N ALA A 115 2.58 6.54 -16.26
CA ALA A 115 2.95 6.82 -17.65
C ALA A 115 2.85 5.55 -18.50
N LEU A 116 3.13 4.38 -17.94
CA LEU A 116 3.07 3.08 -18.62
C LEU A 116 1.65 2.73 -19.12
N MET A 117 0.60 3.30 -18.53
CA MET A 117 -0.75 3.14 -19.06
C MET A 117 -0.97 3.74 -20.45
N LYS A 118 -0.07 4.63 -20.89
CA LYS A 118 -0.08 5.21 -22.25
C LYS A 118 0.70 4.36 -23.26
N THR A 119 1.48 3.40 -22.79
CA THR A 119 2.36 2.52 -23.58
C THR A 119 2.17 1.06 -23.16
N PRO A 120 0.98 0.44 -23.45
CA PRO A 120 0.67 -0.93 -23.01
C PRO A 120 1.69 -1.98 -23.50
N ASP A 121 2.22 -1.83 -24.70
CA ASP A 121 3.23 -2.75 -25.26
C ASP A 121 4.54 -2.75 -24.44
N LEU A 122 4.95 -1.56 -23.94
CA LEU A 122 6.09 -1.47 -23.04
C LEU A 122 5.76 -2.06 -21.65
N ALA A 123 4.56 -1.80 -21.17
CA ALA A 123 4.09 -2.38 -19.91
C ALA A 123 4.08 -3.93 -19.96
N ALA A 124 3.60 -4.51 -21.07
CA ALA A 124 3.63 -5.97 -21.30
C ALA A 124 5.06 -6.51 -21.23
N LYS A 125 6.00 -5.91 -21.97
CA LYS A 125 7.42 -6.31 -21.99
C LYS A 125 8.06 -6.25 -20.59
N ILE A 126 7.71 -5.25 -19.78
CA ILE A 126 8.18 -5.14 -18.39
C ILE A 126 7.64 -6.30 -17.56
N ILE A 127 6.34 -6.59 -17.66
CA ILE A 127 5.72 -7.70 -16.90
C ILE A 127 6.34 -9.02 -17.30
N GLU A 128 6.42 -9.33 -18.59
CA GLU A 128 7.03 -10.54 -19.12
C GLU A 128 8.48 -10.72 -18.65
N SER A 129 9.29 -9.65 -18.72
CA SER A 129 10.69 -9.69 -18.28
C SER A 129 10.81 -10.01 -16.79
N VAL A 130 9.95 -9.42 -15.93
CA VAL A 130 9.96 -9.70 -14.48
C VAL A 130 9.44 -11.10 -14.21
N VAL A 131 8.35 -11.54 -14.84
CA VAL A 131 7.78 -12.89 -14.68
C VAL A 131 8.79 -13.98 -15.04
N HIS A 132 9.56 -13.79 -16.09
CA HIS A 132 10.60 -14.76 -16.48
C HIS A 132 11.84 -14.75 -15.57
N ALA A 133 12.06 -13.67 -14.82
CA ALA A 133 13.26 -13.51 -14.00
C ALA A 133 13.12 -14.05 -12.57
N VAL A 134 11.90 -14.29 -12.07
CA VAL A 134 11.66 -14.68 -10.66
C VAL A 134 10.69 -15.86 -10.57
N ASP A 135 10.86 -16.69 -9.54
CA ASP A 135 9.99 -17.85 -9.27
C ASP A 135 8.75 -17.51 -8.42
N VAL A 136 8.69 -16.30 -7.87
CA VAL A 136 7.53 -15.85 -7.07
C VAL A 136 6.47 -15.20 -7.95
N PRO A 137 5.18 -15.22 -7.56
CA PRO A 137 4.13 -14.54 -8.30
C PRO A 137 4.43 -13.05 -8.51
N VAL A 138 4.13 -12.56 -9.71
CA VAL A 138 4.24 -11.15 -10.07
C VAL A 138 2.85 -10.54 -10.16
N THR A 139 2.63 -9.41 -9.46
CA THR A 139 1.37 -8.65 -9.51
C THR A 139 1.59 -7.27 -10.10
N VAL A 140 0.52 -6.65 -10.59
CA VAL A 140 0.59 -5.31 -11.19
C VAL A 140 -0.44 -4.39 -10.57
N LYS A 141 -0.02 -3.20 -10.12
CA LYS A 141 -0.94 -2.19 -9.60
C LYS A 141 -1.01 -0.98 -10.53
N PHE A 142 -2.20 -0.68 -11.03
CA PHE A 142 -2.44 0.43 -11.98
C PHE A 142 -3.69 1.24 -11.65
N ARG A 143 -4.00 2.24 -12.46
CA ARG A 143 -5.18 3.12 -12.34
C ARG A 143 -6.19 2.83 -13.47
N LYS A 144 -7.39 3.45 -13.39
CA LYS A 144 -8.40 3.28 -14.46
C LYS A 144 -7.98 3.89 -15.80
N GLY A 145 -6.94 4.72 -15.80
CA GLY A 145 -6.43 5.38 -16.99
C GLY A 145 -5.51 6.55 -16.65
N PHE A 146 -4.94 7.20 -17.66
CA PHE A 146 -4.06 8.35 -17.47
C PHE A 146 -4.84 9.64 -17.17
N ASP A 147 -5.88 9.94 -17.98
CA ASP A 147 -6.79 11.06 -17.83
C ASP A 147 -8.21 10.70 -18.32
N LYS A 148 -9.12 11.68 -18.37
CA LYS A 148 -10.52 11.45 -18.77
C LYS A 148 -10.67 10.94 -20.21
N GLY A 149 -9.77 11.33 -21.11
CA GLY A 149 -9.77 10.89 -22.52
C GLY A 149 -9.06 9.56 -22.74
N ASN A 150 -8.34 9.07 -21.75
CA ASN A 150 -7.50 7.88 -21.84
C ASN A 150 -7.80 6.92 -20.68
N ILE A 151 -9.05 6.41 -20.63
CA ILE A 151 -9.49 5.36 -19.72
C ILE A 151 -9.34 4.03 -20.44
N ASN A 152 -8.43 3.16 -19.95
CA ASN A 152 -8.08 1.90 -20.60
C ASN A 152 -7.87 0.75 -19.61
N ALA A 153 -8.49 0.80 -18.42
CA ALA A 153 -8.26 -0.21 -17.37
C ALA A 153 -8.59 -1.63 -17.83
N VAL A 154 -9.69 -1.83 -18.59
CA VAL A 154 -10.09 -3.17 -19.04
C VAL A 154 -9.06 -3.76 -20.02
N PRO A 155 -8.76 -3.17 -21.19
CA PRO A 155 -7.74 -3.74 -22.08
C PRO A 155 -6.34 -3.79 -21.45
N PHE A 156 -6.03 -2.90 -20.49
CA PHE A 156 -4.77 -2.94 -19.76
C PHE A 156 -4.72 -4.15 -18.80
N ALA A 157 -5.83 -4.51 -18.18
CA ALA A 157 -5.95 -5.70 -17.33
C ALA A 157 -5.79 -7.00 -18.14
N GLU A 158 -6.44 -7.09 -19.29
CA GLU A 158 -6.31 -8.22 -20.23
C GLU A 158 -4.86 -8.39 -20.72
N MET A 159 -4.20 -7.29 -21.03
CA MET A 159 -2.76 -7.28 -21.36
C MET A 159 -1.91 -7.75 -20.19
N CYS A 160 -2.16 -7.30 -18.95
CA CYS A 160 -1.42 -7.76 -17.76
C CYS A 160 -1.56 -9.27 -17.56
N GLU A 161 -2.79 -9.81 -17.70
CA GLU A 161 -3.03 -11.26 -17.62
C GLU A 161 -2.27 -12.02 -18.70
N SER A 162 -2.34 -11.55 -19.95
CA SER A 162 -1.65 -12.16 -21.08
C SER A 162 -0.12 -12.13 -20.94
N ALA A 163 0.43 -11.08 -20.30
CA ALA A 163 1.86 -10.94 -20.01
C ALA A 163 2.32 -11.77 -18.79
N GLY A 164 1.44 -12.54 -18.16
CA GLY A 164 1.77 -13.48 -17.08
C GLY A 164 1.63 -12.91 -15.66
N ALA A 165 0.95 -11.78 -15.45
CA ALA A 165 0.64 -11.30 -14.11
C ALA A 165 -0.24 -12.31 -13.36
N ALA A 166 0.15 -12.65 -12.12
CA ALA A 166 -0.59 -13.59 -11.27
C ALA A 166 -1.82 -12.96 -10.57
N ALA A 167 -1.86 -11.64 -10.45
CA ALA A 167 -2.99 -10.85 -9.98
C ALA A 167 -2.80 -9.37 -10.33
N ILE A 168 -3.89 -8.59 -10.26
CA ILE A 168 -3.86 -7.16 -10.53
C ILE A 168 -4.61 -6.35 -9.47
N ALA A 169 -4.13 -5.13 -9.19
CA ALA A 169 -4.80 -4.18 -8.31
C ALA A 169 -5.19 -2.92 -9.10
N VAL A 170 -6.47 -2.55 -9.06
CA VAL A 170 -7.01 -1.44 -9.85
C VAL A 170 -7.48 -0.31 -8.96
N HIS A 171 -6.86 0.88 -9.11
CA HIS A 171 -7.37 2.09 -8.49
C HIS A 171 -8.38 2.77 -9.41
N GLY A 172 -9.62 2.93 -8.93
CA GLY A 172 -10.75 3.50 -9.68
C GLY A 172 -10.64 5.00 -10.03
N ARG A 173 -9.43 5.59 -10.00
CA ARG A 173 -9.15 6.99 -10.42
C ARG A 173 -8.13 7.03 -11.53
N THR A 174 -8.23 8.03 -12.40
CA THR A 174 -7.17 8.33 -13.37
C THR A 174 -5.93 8.93 -12.69
N ARG A 175 -4.81 8.95 -13.40
CA ARG A 175 -3.61 9.67 -12.95
C ARG A 175 -3.90 11.16 -12.74
N ALA A 176 -4.64 11.79 -13.66
CA ALA A 176 -4.95 13.22 -13.57
C ALA A 176 -5.82 13.57 -12.37
N GLN A 177 -6.73 12.69 -11.94
CA GLN A 177 -7.52 12.87 -10.74
C GLN A 177 -6.68 12.82 -9.46
N MET A 178 -5.54 12.16 -9.45
CA MET A 178 -4.77 11.87 -8.25
C MET A 178 -5.63 11.27 -7.13
N TYR A 179 -6.22 12.11 -6.26
CA TYR A 179 -7.13 11.72 -5.17
C TYR A 179 -8.45 12.50 -5.18
N ALA A 180 -8.67 13.37 -6.18
CA ALA A 180 -9.89 14.17 -6.30
C ALA A 180 -11.09 13.33 -6.75
N GLY A 181 -12.30 13.77 -6.35
CA GLY A 181 -13.56 13.09 -6.67
C GLY A 181 -13.67 11.72 -5.99
N GLN A 182 -14.51 10.85 -6.54
CA GLN A 182 -14.74 9.49 -6.06
C GLN A 182 -14.01 8.47 -6.95
N ALA A 183 -13.62 7.33 -6.37
CA ALA A 183 -13.13 6.19 -7.12
C ALA A 183 -14.29 5.54 -7.89
N ASP A 184 -14.07 5.27 -9.14
CA ASP A 184 -15.01 4.59 -10.02
C ASP A 184 -14.93 3.08 -9.78
N TRP A 185 -15.93 2.55 -9.08
CA TRP A 185 -16.00 1.12 -8.79
C TRP A 185 -16.61 0.32 -9.96
N ASP A 186 -17.32 0.98 -10.88
CA ASP A 186 -17.85 0.32 -12.08
C ASP A 186 -16.71 -0.20 -12.95
N ILE A 187 -15.68 0.60 -13.17
CA ILE A 187 -14.52 0.17 -13.97
C ILE A 187 -13.78 -1.01 -13.31
N ILE A 188 -13.74 -1.06 -11.97
CA ILE A 188 -13.13 -2.20 -11.25
C ILE A 188 -13.96 -3.47 -11.46
N ARG A 189 -15.30 -3.36 -11.40
CA ARG A 189 -16.21 -4.46 -11.72
C ARG A 189 -16.04 -4.95 -13.15
N ASP A 190 -15.91 -4.03 -14.09
CA ASP A 190 -15.74 -4.37 -15.51
C ASP A 190 -14.39 -5.06 -15.77
N VAL A 191 -13.32 -4.61 -15.11
CA VAL A 191 -12.02 -5.30 -15.10
C VAL A 191 -12.17 -6.72 -14.52
N LYS A 192 -12.87 -6.87 -13.37
CA LYS A 192 -13.07 -8.21 -12.76
C LYS A 192 -13.80 -9.19 -13.68
N ARG A 193 -14.69 -8.69 -14.52
CA ARG A 193 -15.43 -9.50 -15.49
C ARG A 193 -14.59 -9.89 -16.71
N ALA A 194 -13.57 -9.08 -17.03
CA ALA A 194 -12.75 -9.26 -18.24
C ALA A 194 -11.60 -10.24 -18.05
N VAL A 195 -11.10 -10.42 -16.82
CA VAL A 195 -9.94 -11.27 -16.53
C VAL A 195 -10.27 -12.43 -15.60
N ARG A 196 -9.45 -13.49 -15.64
CA ARG A 196 -9.60 -14.69 -14.79
C ARG A 196 -8.72 -14.64 -13.56
N ILE A 197 -7.61 -13.89 -13.62
CA ILE A 197 -6.71 -13.70 -12.47
C ILE A 197 -7.38 -12.90 -11.35
N PRO A 198 -6.93 -13.03 -10.10
CA PRO A 198 -7.46 -12.24 -8.99
C PRO A 198 -7.34 -10.73 -9.24
N VAL A 199 -8.41 -10.00 -8.89
CA VAL A 199 -8.49 -8.53 -8.99
C VAL A 199 -8.66 -7.94 -7.60
N PHE A 200 -7.82 -6.96 -7.26
CA PHE A 200 -7.91 -6.24 -5.98
C PHE A 200 -8.46 -4.83 -6.21
N ALA A 201 -9.60 -4.56 -5.59
CA ALA A 201 -10.27 -3.25 -5.69
C ALA A 201 -9.58 -2.23 -4.79
N ASN A 202 -9.25 -1.05 -5.34
CA ASN A 202 -8.59 0.02 -4.61
C ASN A 202 -9.29 1.37 -4.84
N GLY A 203 -9.53 2.09 -3.76
CA GLY A 203 -10.07 3.45 -3.74
C GLY A 203 -11.27 3.61 -2.83
N ASP A 204 -11.21 4.64 -1.98
CA ASP A 204 -12.29 5.11 -1.10
C ASP A 204 -12.85 4.07 -0.11
N VAL A 205 -11.98 3.23 0.44
CA VAL A 205 -12.29 2.36 1.56
C VAL A 205 -11.81 3.06 2.85
N TRP A 206 -12.75 3.57 3.64
CA TRP A 206 -12.53 4.34 4.86
C TRP A 206 -13.10 3.67 6.11
N THR A 207 -14.11 2.80 5.94
CA THR A 207 -14.82 2.09 6.99
C THR A 207 -14.89 0.59 6.69
N ALA A 208 -15.34 -0.20 7.67
CA ALA A 208 -15.61 -1.63 7.48
C ALA A 208 -16.70 -1.86 6.42
N GLU A 209 -17.73 -1.00 6.43
CA GLU A 209 -18.84 -1.03 5.48
C GLU A 209 -18.37 -0.72 4.06
N ASP A 210 -17.43 0.23 3.89
CA ASP A 210 -16.83 0.49 2.57
C ASP A 210 -16.07 -0.75 2.07
N ALA A 211 -15.34 -1.44 2.96
CA ALA A 211 -14.58 -2.64 2.61
C ALA A 211 -15.50 -3.80 2.17
N GLU A 212 -16.62 -4.01 2.87
CA GLU A 212 -17.65 -4.98 2.47
C GLU A 212 -18.33 -4.56 1.17
N HIS A 213 -18.72 -3.29 1.06
CA HIS A 213 -19.45 -2.77 -0.09
C HIS A 213 -18.61 -2.83 -1.38
N ILE A 214 -17.35 -2.42 -1.37
CA ILE A 214 -16.50 -2.47 -2.57
C ILE A 214 -16.35 -3.91 -3.06
N LEU A 215 -16.16 -4.87 -2.15
CA LEU A 215 -16.03 -6.29 -2.49
C LEU A 215 -17.32 -6.87 -3.08
N ARG A 216 -18.47 -6.55 -2.48
CA ARG A 216 -19.77 -6.99 -2.95
C ARG A 216 -20.15 -6.35 -4.28
N TYR A 217 -19.92 -5.04 -4.43
CA TYR A 217 -20.29 -4.27 -5.62
C TYR A 217 -19.46 -4.63 -6.84
N THR A 218 -18.14 -4.75 -6.66
CA THR A 218 -17.22 -5.01 -7.77
C THR A 218 -17.04 -6.48 -8.10
N GLY A 219 -17.32 -7.38 -7.15
CA GLY A 219 -17.00 -8.80 -7.24
C GLY A 219 -15.49 -9.08 -7.16
N ALA A 220 -14.67 -8.08 -6.80
CA ALA A 220 -13.22 -8.23 -6.65
C ALA A 220 -12.87 -9.27 -5.58
N ASP A 221 -11.72 -9.92 -5.74
CA ASP A 221 -11.27 -10.98 -4.83
C ASP A 221 -10.78 -10.44 -3.49
N ALA A 222 -10.20 -9.23 -3.48
CA ALA A 222 -9.75 -8.52 -2.28
C ALA A 222 -9.91 -7.00 -2.41
N ALA A 223 -9.92 -6.31 -1.26
CA ALA A 223 -9.86 -4.85 -1.19
C ALA A 223 -8.47 -4.39 -0.71
N LEU A 224 -7.88 -3.46 -1.45
CA LEU A 224 -6.58 -2.86 -1.15
C LEU A 224 -6.80 -1.52 -0.44
N ILE A 225 -6.55 -1.48 0.87
CA ILE A 225 -6.81 -0.32 1.73
C ILE A 225 -5.57 0.58 1.77
N GLY A 226 -5.74 1.83 1.34
CA GLY A 226 -4.70 2.86 1.39
C GLY A 226 -4.96 3.86 2.50
N ARG A 227 -5.35 5.08 2.15
CA ARG A 227 -5.54 6.23 3.06
C ARG A 227 -6.51 5.98 4.23
N GLY A 228 -7.42 5.01 4.10
CA GLY A 228 -8.33 4.61 5.19
C GLY A 228 -7.59 4.03 6.40
N SER A 229 -6.40 3.44 6.20
CA SER A 229 -5.57 2.90 7.28
C SER A 229 -4.74 3.98 8.02
N PHE A 230 -4.69 5.23 7.54
CA PHE A 230 -3.90 6.31 8.15
C PHE A 230 -4.40 6.66 9.56
N GLY A 231 -3.64 6.30 10.59
CA GLY A 231 -4.00 6.44 11.99
C GLY A 231 -5.19 5.56 12.40
N ASN A 232 -5.55 4.59 11.56
CA ASN A 232 -6.64 3.64 11.76
C ASN A 232 -6.28 2.23 11.26
N PRO A 233 -5.26 1.56 11.82
CA PRO A 233 -4.96 0.17 11.45
C PRO A 233 -6.07 -0.81 11.86
N TRP A 234 -6.92 -0.44 12.81
CA TRP A 234 -8.08 -1.24 13.27
C TRP A 234 -9.12 -1.48 12.18
N LEU A 235 -9.10 -0.69 11.10
CA LEU A 235 -9.97 -0.87 9.95
C LEU A 235 -9.87 -2.30 9.37
N PHE A 236 -8.71 -2.93 9.42
CA PHE A 236 -8.55 -4.31 8.98
C PHE A 236 -9.32 -5.29 9.87
N ALA A 237 -9.22 -5.17 11.20
CA ALA A 237 -9.95 -6.02 12.14
C ALA A 237 -11.47 -5.79 12.03
N GLN A 238 -11.87 -4.54 11.92
CA GLN A 238 -13.29 -4.16 11.75
C GLN A 238 -13.88 -4.71 10.46
N GLY A 239 -13.17 -4.53 9.34
CA GLY A 239 -13.61 -5.04 8.04
C GLY A 239 -13.64 -6.57 7.99
N ASN A 240 -12.64 -7.26 8.57
CA ASN A 240 -12.64 -8.72 8.64
C ASN A 240 -13.79 -9.26 9.47
N ALA A 241 -14.10 -8.65 10.62
CA ALA A 241 -15.25 -9.03 11.44
C ALA A 241 -16.57 -8.88 10.66
N LEU A 242 -16.76 -7.74 9.97
CA LEU A 242 -17.95 -7.52 9.14
C LEU A 242 -18.07 -8.55 8.02
N LEU A 243 -16.96 -8.84 7.32
CA LEU A 243 -16.93 -9.84 6.24
C LEU A 243 -17.20 -11.28 6.74
N ALA A 244 -16.88 -11.55 8.01
CA ALA A 244 -17.18 -12.83 8.67
C ALA A 244 -18.62 -12.89 9.22
N GLY A 245 -19.41 -11.79 9.14
CA GLY A 245 -20.74 -11.70 9.76
C GLY A 245 -20.67 -11.59 11.29
N GLU A 246 -19.53 -11.20 11.82
CA GLU A 246 -19.31 -11.04 13.25
C GLU A 246 -19.59 -9.60 13.69
N LYS A 247 -19.71 -9.40 15.01
CA LYS A 247 -19.85 -8.05 15.59
C LYS A 247 -18.61 -7.23 15.33
N VAL A 248 -18.77 -6.10 14.63
CA VAL A 248 -17.66 -5.16 14.36
C VAL A 248 -17.12 -4.58 15.68
N PRO A 249 -15.81 -4.75 15.98
CA PRO A 249 -15.24 -4.17 17.20
C PRO A 249 -15.25 -2.65 17.11
N PRO A 250 -15.53 -1.94 18.23
CA PRO A 250 -15.46 -0.48 18.24
C PRO A 250 -14.02 0.01 18.05
N LEU A 251 -13.87 1.24 17.58
CA LEU A 251 -12.56 1.91 17.57
C LEU A 251 -12.06 2.02 19.02
N PRO A 252 -10.79 1.64 19.31
CA PRO A 252 -10.25 1.74 20.65
C PRO A 252 -10.26 3.17 21.22
N PRO A 253 -10.33 3.33 22.56
CA PRO A 253 -10.19 4.63 23.20
C PRO A 253 -8.91 5.35 22.77
N LEU A 254 -8.92 6.67 22.77
CA LEU A 254 -7.77 7.49 22.31
C LEU A 254 -6.46 7.09 23.02
N ARG A 255 -6.52 6.80 24.31
CA ARG A 255 -5.36 6.34 25.09
C ARG A 255 -4.68 5.12 24.45
N ALA A 256 -5.44 4.07 24.15
CA ALA A 256 -4.92 2.86 23.51
C ALA A 256 -4.40 3.13 22.09
N ARG A 257 -5.09 3.98 21.33
CA ARG A 257 -4.64 4.39 19.99
C ARG A 257 -3.29 5.12 20.04
N MET A 258 -3.06 5.93 21.04
CA MET A 258 -1.80 6.65 21.22
C MET A 258 -0.66 5.72 21.67
N GLU A 259 -0.95 4.69 22.46
CA GLU A 259 0.01 3.64 22.84
C GLU A 259 0.48 2.86 21.58
N GLU A 260 -0.45 2.46 20.72
CA GLU A 260 -0.11 1.79 19.45
C GLU A 260 0.70 2.70 18.52
N ALA A 261 0.31 3.98 18.40
CA ALA A 261 1.06 4.95 17.62
C ALA A 261 2.50 5.13 18.11
N LEU A 262 2.69 5.20 19.43
CA LEU A 262 4.02 5.30 20.02
C LEU A 262 4.83 4.01 19.79
N GLY A 263 4.22 2.84 19.93
CA GLY A 263 4.84 1.55 19.62
C GLY A 263 5.32 1.47 18.16
N GLN A 264 4.50 1.92 17.22
CA GLN A 264 4.87 2.03 15.79
C GLN A 264 6.09 2.95 15.61
N ILE A 265 6.10 4.13 16.24
CA ILE A 265 7.21 5.10 16.11
C ILE A 265 8.50 4.52 16.72
N THR A 266 8.42 3.91 17.88
CA THR A 266 9.56 3.26 18.54
C THR A 266 10.17 2.17 17.66
N MET A 267 9.33 1.33 17.07
CA MET A 267 9.76 0.31 16.11
C MET A 267 10.40 0.94 14.86
N ALA A 268 9.81 2.01 14.31
CA ALA A 268 10.40 2.72 13.18
C ALA A 268 11.79 3.28 13.51
N CYS A 269 11.98 3.81 14.72
CA CYS A 269 13.30 4.29 15.19
C CYS A 269 14.33 3.17 15.21
N SER A 270 13.96 1.97 15.68
CA SER A 270 14.88 0.82 15.71
C SER A 270 15.23 0.27 14.32
N LEU A 271 14.30 0.36 13.35
CA LEU A 271 14.47 -0.22 12.00
C LEU A 271 15.21 0.71 11.02
N LYS A 272 15.02 2.02 11.12
CA LYS A 272 15.56 2.99 10.13
C LYS A 272 16.28 4.19 10.74
N GLY A 273 16.48 4.18 12.06
CA GLY A 273 17.13 5.25 12.81
C GLY A 273 16.17 6.37 13.21
N GLU A 274 16.40 6.94 14.39
CA GLU A 274 15.51 7.90 15.04
C GLU A 274 15.22 9.14 14.18
N LYS A 275 16.25 9.73 13.58
CA LYS A 275 16.11 10.97 12.79
C LYS A 275 15.09 10.83 11.65
N ILE A 276 15.15 9.75 10.87
CA ILE A 276 14.26 9.52 9.74
C ILE A 276 12.87 9.16 10.26
N ALA A 277 12.80 8.25 11.23
CA ALA A 277 11.55 7.78 11.82
C ALA A 277 10.73 8.93 12.41
N ILE A 278 11.36 9.84 13.17
CA ILE A 278 10.66 10.97 13.78
C ILE A 278 10.16 11.98 12.75
N LEU A 279 10.92 12.25 11.69
CA LEU A 279 10.45 13.13 10.62
C LEU A 279 9.18 12.60 9.94
N GLU A 280 9.10 11.30 9.71
CA GLU A 280 7.92 10.66 9.13
C GLU A 280 6.77 10.55 10.14
N ALA A 281 7.10 10.27 11.40
CA ALA A 281 6.14 10.16 12.50
C ALA A 281 5.36 11.46 12.75
N ARG A 282 5.90 12.64 12.44
CA ARG A 282 5.19 13.92 12.53
C ARG A 282 3.86 13.89 11.78
N LYS A 283 3.85 13.35 10.58
CA LYS A 283 2.65 13.20 9.77
C LYS A 283 1.77 12.05 10.26
N GLN A 284 2.39 10.92 10.57
CA GLN A 284 1.69 9.69 10.97
C GLN A 284 0.93 9.90 12.30
N LEU A 285 1.57 10.49 13.31
CA LEU A 285 0.94 10.73 14.61
C LEU A 285 -0.24 11.72 14.53
N CYS A 286 -0.17 12.73 13.65
CA CYS A 286 -1.28 13.62 13.39
C CYS A 286 -2.53 12.90 12.85
N TRP A 287 -2.37 11.78 12.13
CA TRP A 287 -3.51 11.02 11.62
C TRP A 287 -4.31 10.35 12.72
N TYR A 288 -3.67 9.88 13.80
CA TYR A 288 -4.34 9.30 14.97
C TYR A 288 -5.22 10.31 15.72
N LEU A 289 -4.95 11.60 15.53
CA LEU A 289 -5.72 12.71 16.12
C LEU A 289 -6.81 13.25 15.18
N ARG A 290 -7.12 12.55 14.09
CA ARG A 290 -8.22 12.95 13.20
C ARG A 290 -9.55 12.80 13.91
N GLY A 291 -10.38 13.86 13.91
CA GLY A 291 -11.67 13.88 14.59
C GLY A 291 -11.60 14.02 16.12
N VAL A 292 -10.41 14.13 16.72
CA VAL A 292 -10.26 14.35 18.16
C VAL A 292 -10.42 15.86 18.47
N SER A 293 -11.35 16.18 19.36
CA SER A 293 -11.60 17.56 19.80
C SER A 293 -10.37 18.13 20.53
N HIS A 294 -10.13 19.42 20.38
CA HIS A 294 -9.03 20.16 21.04
C HIS A 294 -7.60 19.65 20.71
N ALA A 295 -7.44 18.82 19.66
CA ALA A 295 -6.14 18.26 19.30
C ALA A 295 -5.17 19.29 18.65
N GLY A 296 -5.61 20.52 18.35
CA GLY A 296 -4.81 21.53 17.65
C GLY A 296 -3.47 21.83 18.32
N TYR A 297 -3.47 22.01 19.63
CA TYR A 297 -2.28 22.24 20.44
C TYR A 297 -1.25 21.11 20.27
N TYR A 298 -1.69 19.86 20.39
CA TYR A 298 -0.80 18.71 20.24
C TYR A 298 -0.30 18.50 18.82
N LYS A 299 -1.13 18.81 17.80
CA LYS A 299 -0.69 18.77 16.39
C LYS A 299 0.45 19.76 16.12
N GLN A 300 0.45 20.94 16.75
CA GLN A 300 1.57 21.88 16.65
C GLN A 300 2.85 21.33 17.29
N GLN A 301 2.75 20.66 18.43
CA GLN A 301 3.91 20.01 19.07
C GLN A 301 4.44 18.84 18.22
N ILE A 302 3.55 18.01 17.67
CA ILE A 302 3.92 16.87 16.83
C ILE A 302 4.75 17.31 15.62
N VAL A 303 4.38 18.37 14.93
CA VAL A 303 5.11 18.82 13.72
C VAL A 303 6.51 19.38 14.04
N SER A 304 6.78 19.72 15.30
CA SER A 304 8.07 20.23 15.77
C SER A 304 8.92 19.21 16.54
N MET A 305 8.42 18.01 16.83
CA MET A 305 9.18 16.98 17.56
C MET A 305 10.42 16.54 16.77
N ASN A 306 11.54 16.28 17.48
CA ASN A 306 12.81 15.91 16.87
C ASN A 306 13.36 14.57 17.38
N THR A 307 12.88 14.08 18.52
CA THR A 307 13.37 12.89 19.19
C THR A 307 12.20 11.97 19.57
N LEU A 308 12.52 10.70 19.85
CA LEU A 308 11.56 9.75 20.42
C LEU A 308 11.05 10.22 21.79
N ALA A 309 11.92 10.82 22.59
CA ALA A 309 11.53 11.39 23.89
C ALA A 309 10.49 12.52 23.75
N ASP A 310 10.58 13.34 22.67
CA ASP A 310 9.53 14.33 22.37
C ASP A 310 8.20 13.62 22.06
N ALA A 311 8.22 12.59 21.21
CA ALA A 311 7.03 11.82 20.87
C ALA A 311 6.38 11.20 22.10
N GLU A 312 7.16 10.59 23.00
CA GLU A 312 6.68 10.05 24.26
C GLU A 312 6.04 11.12 25.17
N LYS A 313 6.68 12.28 25.32
CA LYS A 313 6.15 13.40 26.09
C LYS A 313 4.82 13.89 25.54
N ILE A 314 4.74 14.05 24.20
CA ILE A 314 3.52 14.49 23.52
C ILE A 314 2.40 13.46 23.69
N VAL A 315 2.69 12.17 23.51
CA VAL A 315 1.71 11.09 23.67
C VAL A 315 1.17 11.05 25.11
N ARG A 316 2.04 11.14 26.14
CA ARG A 316 1.60 11.23 27.54
C ARG A 316 0.70 12.45 27.81
N GLY A 317 1.01 13.59 27.20
CA GLY A 317 0.16 14.78 27.28
C GLY A 317 -1.22 14.55 26.64
N ILE A 318 -1.27 13.98 25.43
CA ILE A 318 -2.53 13.65 24.75
C ILE A 318 -3.38 12.71 25.60
N GLN A 319 -2.78 11.65 26.15
CA GLN A 319 -3.49 10.67 27.00
C GLN A 319 -4.05 11.23 28.29
N ARG A 320 -3.43 12.29 28.82
CA ARG A 320 -3.89 13.01 30.03
C ARG A 320 -5.01 14.00 29.72
N ASP A 321 -4.90 14.75 28.62
CA ASP A 321 -5.68 15.96 28.38
C ASP A 321 -6.82 15.76 27.37
N LEU A 322 -6.73 14.74 26.48
CA LEU A 322 -7.72 14.48 25.44
C LEU A 322 -8.47 13.15 25.67
N ARG A 323 -9.71 13.11 25.17
CA ARG A 323 -10.58 11.91 25.27
C ARG A 323 -11.08 11.49 23.89
#